data_3e0bf051dcc6b2f3d501a8b8fdc6c6f4
#
_entry.id   3e0bf051dcc6b2f3d501a8b8fdc6c6f4
#
_cell.length_a   1.000
_cell.length_b   1.000
_cell.length_c   1.000
_cell.angle_alpha   90.00
_cell.angle_beta   90.00
_cell.angle_gamma   90.00
#
_symmetry.space_group_name_H-M   'P 1'
#
loop_
_entity.id
_entity.type
_entity.pdbx_description
1 polymer ?
#
loop_
_entity_poly.entity_id
_entity_poly.type
_entity_poly.pdbx_seq_one_letter_code
_entity_poly.pdbx_strand_id
1 'polypeptide(L)'
;WVYGHPYTDINRKFLKLKMRLNPYAYTYCHEAHTTGVPMARAMVLEFPDDVVTCDTTAQYQFMSGEWMMVAPVYTRKNVRDSIYFPAGEWYDYWTGKKYEGGKWLDKYEAKLDICPVFIRQGAIIPMYPDMNYVGEKPADVLTLDLYPYGNTSFNLYEDDGLTRDYKKGEFARTLISVSSPKGEKGTITVDIAKAKGDYKGRYQERTYLLD
;
A
#
# COMPACT_ATOMS: atom_id res chain seq x y z
N TRP A 1 -10.22 -4.75 -23.36
CA TRP A 1 -9.98 -5.27 -24.71
C TRP A 1 -10.59 -4.39 -25.81
N VAL A 2 -11.65 -3.66 -25.53
CA VAL A 2 -12.39 -2.82 -26.50
C VAL A 2 -11.48 -1.78 -27.14
N TYR A 3 -10.58 -1.19 -26.37
CA TYR A 3 -9.69 -0.11 -26.82
C TYR A 3 -8.39 -0.59 -27.45
N GLY A 4 -8.10 -1.91 -27.44
CA GLY A 4 -6.88 -2.48 -27.99
C GLY A 4 -5.60 -2.01 -27.30
N HIS A 5 -4.44 -2.18 -27.99
CA HIS A 5 -3.15 -1.69 -27.51
C HIS A 5 -3.06 -0.15 -27.66
N PRO A 6 -2.39 0.57 -26.74
CA PRO A 6 -1.70 0.05 -25.53
C PRO A 6 -2.62 -0.08 -24.31
N TYR A 7 -3.87 0.27 -24.37
CA TYR A 7 -4.77 0.34 -23.21
C TYR A 7 -4.98 -1.00 -22.52
N THR A 8 -5.07 -2.09 -23.30
CA THR A 8 -5.21 -3.44 -22.74
C THR A 8 -4.02 -3.82 -21.88
N ASP A 9 -2.80 -3.46 -22.29
CA ASP A 9 -1.58 -3.79 -21.55
C ASP A 9 -1.46 -2.94 -20.29
N ILE A 10 -1.84 -1.67 -20.37
CA ILE A 10 -1.90 -0.77 -19.22
C ILE A 10 -2.89 -1.29 -18.18
N ASN A 11 -4.10 -1.66 -18.60
CA ASN A 11 -5.10 -2.23 -17.72
C ASN A 11 -4.60 -3.52 -17.06
N ARG A 12 -3.96 -4.40 -17.83
CA ARG A 12 -3.37 -5.64 -17.30
C ARG A 12 -2.29 -5.35 -16.25
N LYS A 13 -1.41 -4.37 -16.48
CA LYS A 13 -0.38 -3.92 -15.52
C LYS A 13 -1.02 -3.54 -14.18
N PHE A 14 -2.03 -2.69 -14.20
CA PHE A 14 -2.67 -2.22 -12.96
C PHE A 14 -3.55 -3.29 -12.28
N LEU A 15 -4.21 -4.15 -13.05
CA LEU A 15 -4.96 -5.27 -12.48
C LEU A 15 -4.03 -6.28 -11.79
N LYS A 16 -2.87 -6.57 -12.38
CA LYS A 16 -1.85 -7.40 -11.75
C LYS A 16 -1.30 -6.76 -10.47
N LEU A 17 -0.98 -5.46 -10.51
CA LEU A 17 -0.57 -4.74 -9.30
C LEU A 17 -1.65 -4.81 -8.22
N LYS A 18 -2.92 -4.62 -8.58
CA LYS A 18 -4.04 -4.77 -7.63
C LYS A 18 -4.09 -6.17 -7.01
N MET A 19 -3.86 -7.23 -7.81
CA MET A 19 -3.82 -8.61 -7.29
C MET A 19 -2.64 -8.80 -6.32
N ARG A 20 -1.48 -8.28 -6.65
CA ARG A 20 -0.31 -8.34 -5.76
C ARG A 20 -0.55 -7.60 -4.45
N LEU A 21 -1.18 -6.44 -4.47
CA LEU A 21 -1.50 -5.62 -3.29
C LEU A 21 -2.68 -6.16 -2.47
N ASN A 22 -3.26 -7.31 -2.84
CA ASN A 22 -4.43 -7.83 -2.14
C ASN A 22 -4.24 -8.03 -0.62
N PRO A 23 -3.13 -8.58 -0.09
CA PRO A 23 -2.96 -8.73 1.36
C PRO A 23 -2.92 -7.39 2.09
N TYR A 24 -2.31 -6.37 1.49
CA TYR A 24 -2.34 -5.00 1.97
C TYR A 24 -3.76 -4.43 1.99
N ALA A 25 -4.43 -4.47 0.84
CA ALA A 25 -5.78 -3.94 0.68
C ALA A 25 -6.81 -4.65 1.58
N TYR A 26 -6.74 -5.97 1.68
CA TYR A 26 -7.66 -6.77 2.48
C TYR A 26 -7.53 -6.48 3.98
N THR A 27 -6.32 -6.25 4.46
CA THR A 27 -6.07 -5.81 5.83
C THR A 27 -6.77 -4.49 6.12
N TYR A 28 -6.67 -3.49 5.22
CA TYR A 28 -7.37 -2.21 5.39
C TYR A 28 -8.89 -2.30 5.19
N CYS A 29 -9.37 -3.24 4.38
CA CYS A 29 -10.81 -3.53 4.31
C CYS A 29 -11.34 -4.07 5.64
N HIS A 30 -10.57 -4.93 6.31
CA HIS A 30 -10.93 -5.38 7.66
C HIS A 30 -10.85 -4.25 8.68
N GLU A 31 -9.85 -3.39 8.62
CA GLU A 31 -9.77 -2.18 9.45
C GLU A 31 -11.00 -1.29 9.24
N ALA A 32 -11.37 -1.03 7.99
CA ALA A 32 -12.58 -0.27 7.66
C ALA A 32 -13.85 -0.88 8.25
N HIS A 33 -13.95 -2.21 8.26
CA HIS A 33 -15.07 -2.92 8.87
C HIS A 33 -15.12 -2.74 10.40
N THR A 34 -13.98 -2.69 11.07
CA THR A 34 -13.88 -2.65 12.54
C THR A 34 -13.86 -1.23 13.12
N THR A 35 -13.28 -0.27 12.39
CA THR A 35 -13.05 1.11 12.88
C THR A 35 -13.87 2.16 12.14
N GLY A 36 -14.36 1.85 10.93
CA GLY A 36 -14.98 2.81 10.04
C GLY A 36 -13.99 3.63 9.20
N VAL A 37 -12.68 3.51 9.44
CA VAL A 37 -11.66 4.23 8.67
C VAL A 37 -11.49 3.57 7.29
N PRO A 38 -11.82 4.26 6.19
CA PRO A 38 -11.80 3.63 4.86
C PRO A 38 -10.39 3.35 4.37
N MET A 39 -10.25 2.39 3.46
CA MET A 39 -8.97 2.11 2.79
C MET A 39 -8.54 3.31 1.91
N ALA A 40 -9.44 3.85 1.10
CA ALA A 40 -9.20 5.11 0.37
C ALA A 40 -9.54 6.28 1.29
N ARG A 41 -8.53 6.99 1.78
CA ARG A 41 -8.64 8.01 2.83
C ARG A 41 -8.37 9.38 2.27
N ALA A 42 -9.21 10.35 2.60
CA ALA A 42 -8.83 11.75 2.42
C ALA A 42 -7.53 12.04 3.21
N MET A 43 -6.67 12.89 2.67
CA MET A 43 -5.38 13.22 3.30
C MET A 43 -5.53 13.62 4.76
N VAL A 44 -6.57 14.39 5.11
CA VAL A 44 -6.86 14.85 6.48
C VAL A 44 -7.08 13.71 7.48
N LEU A 45 -7.56 12.55 7.05
CA LEU A 45 -7.76 11.40 7.95
C LEU A 45 -6.42 10.79 8.41
N GLU A 46 -5.39 10.96 7.63
CA GLU A 46 -4.04 10.43 7.93
C GLU A 46 -3.11 11.51 8.49
N PHE A 47 -3.36 12.78 8.17
CA PHE A 47 -2.54 13.93 8.56
C PHE A 47 -3.43 15.06 9.11
N PRO A 48 -4.16 14.83 10.23
CA PRO A 48 -5.14 15.81 10.74
C PRO A 48 -4.52 17.12 11.23
N ASP A 49 -3.25 17.08 11.62
CA ASP A 49 -2.51 18.25 12.11
C ASP A 49 -1.86 19.07 11.01
N ASP A 50 -1.90 18.59 9.76
CA ASP A 50 -1.35 19.31 8.61
C ASP A 50 -2.44 20.16 7.94
N VAL A 51 -2.37 21.45 8.12
CA VAL A 51 -3.38 22.42 7.63
C VAL A 51 -3.61 22.33 6.13
N VAL A 52 -2.60 21.96 5.34
CA VAL A 52 -2.72 21.80 3.88
C VAL A 52 -3.63 20.62 3.53
N THR A 53 -3.66 19.58 4.33
CA THR A 53 -4.51 18.40 4.10
C THR A 53 -5.97 18.65 4.48
N CYS A 54 -6.23 19.65 5.31
CA CYS A 54 -7.58 20.07 5.72
C CYS A 54 -8.25 20.99 4.71
N ASP A 55 -7.48 21.52 3.75
CA ASP A 55 -7.93 22.47 2.74
C ASP A 55 -8.17 21.75 1.40
N THR A 56 -8.86 22.47 0.51
CA THR A 56 -9.07 22.05 -0.89
C THR A 56 -7.82 22.15 -1.76
N THR A 57 -6.71 22.71 -1.25
CA THR A 57 -5.47 22.89 -2.02
C THR A 57 -4.79 21.56 -2.39
N ALA A 58 -4.86 20.55 -1.51
CA ALA A 58 -4.33 19.20 -1.77
C ALA A 58 -5.37 18.26 -2.42
N GLN A 59 -6.22 18.81 -3.30
CA GLN A 59 -7.26 18.05 -3.98
C GLN A 59 -6.71 17.00 -4.94
N TYR A 60 -7.54 16.02 -5.24
CA TYR A 60 -7.25 14.96 -6.20
C TYR A 60 -6.02 14.10 -5.84
N GLN A 61 -5.70 14.01 -4.56
CA GLN A 61 -4.79 13.01 -4.01
C GLN A 61 -5.40 12.40 -2.75
N PHE A 62 -5.06 11.15 -2.46
CA PHE A 62 -5.61 10.43 -1.33
C PHE A 62 -4.64 9.36 -0.85
N MET A 63 -4.83 8.88 0.38
CA MET A 63 -4.10 7.73 0.89
C MET A 63 -4.85 6.43 0.59
N SER A 64 -4.13 5.42 0.17
CA SER A 64 -4.59 4.03 0.10
C SER A 64 -3.95 3.27 1.27
N GLY A 65 -4.72 3.07 2.35
CA GLY A 65 -4.18 2.74 3.67
C GLY A 65 -3.32 3.89 4.21
N GLU A 66 -2.46 3.60 5.16
CA GLU A 66 -1.59 4.62 5.80
C GLU A 66 -0.26 4.88 5.07
N TRP A 67 0.10 4.02 4.10
CA TRP A 67 1.44 4.02 3.52
C TRP A 67 1.53 4.49 2.08
N MET A 68 0.45 4.38 1.31
CA MET A 68 0.46 4.67 -0.13
C MET A 68 -0.36 5.92 -0.45
N MET A 69 0.28 6.96 -0.93
CA MET A 69 -0.39 8.13 -1.48
C MET A 69 -0.58 7.98 -2.99
N VAL A 70 -1.78 8.22 -3.46
CA VAL A 70 -2.14 8.16 -4.88
C VAL A 70 -2.56 9.55 -5.33
N ALA A 71 -1.94 10.03 -6.41
CA ALA A 71 -2.23 11.34 -7.00
C ALA A 71 -2.61 11.20 -8.48
N PRO A 72 -3.84 10.77 -8.80
CA PRO A 72 -4.26 10.49 -10.17
C PRO A 72 -4.12 11.71 -11.08
N VAL A 73 -3.82 11.46 -12.35
CA VAL A 73 -3.91 12.48 -13.40
C VAL A 73 -5.39 12.73 -13.72
N TYR A 74 -5.86 13.92 -13.48
CA TYR A 74 -7.27 14.32 -13.71
C TYR A 74 -7.45 15.28 -14.90
N THR A 75 -6.38 15.53 -15.63
CA THR A 75 -6.38 16.38 -16.83
C THR A 75 -6.06 15.54 -18.07
N ARG A 76 -6.26 16.08 -19.25
CA ARG A 76 -5.87 15.42 -20.52
C ARG A 76 -4.38 15.56 -20.85
N LYS A 77 -3.58 16.04 -19.91
CA LYS A 77 -2.12 16.18 -20.06
C LYS A 77 -1.44 14.95 -19.48
N ASN A 78 -0.27 14.60 -19.98
CA ASN A 78 0.59 13.57 -19.38
C ASN A 78 1.40 14.13 -18.19
N VAL A 79 0.76 14.94 -17.39
CA VAL A 79 1.38 15.63 -16.24
C VAL A 79 0.36 15.67 -15.10
N ARG A 80 0.80 15.40 -13.90
CA ARG A 80 0.08 15.67 -12.66
C ARG A 80 0.73 16.86 -11.99
N ASP A 81 0.00 17.97 -11.98
CA ASP A 81 0.43 19.20 -11.32
C ASP A 81 0.09 19.17 -9.82
N SER A 82 0.88 19.88 -9.02
CA SER A 82 0.57 20.20 -7.62
C SER A 82 0.26 18.98 -6.75
N ILE A 83 1.28 18.11 -6.54
CA ILE A 83 1.21 17.03 -5.57
C ILE A 83 1.81 17.53 -4.26
N TYR A 84 1.05 17.50 -3.18
CA TYR A 84 1.53 17.86 -1.85
C TYR A 84 2.03 16.62 -1.12
N PHE A 85 3.22 16.71 -0.55
CA PHE A 85 3.77 15.69 0.35
C PHE A 85 3.67 16.17 1.79
N PRO A 86 2.86 15.57 2.66
CA PRO A 86 2.92 15.81 4.10
C PRO A 86 4.30 15.51 4.68
N ALA A 87 4.59 16.01 5.88
CA ALA A 87 5.89 15.88 6.53
C ALA A 87 6.41 14.43 6.54
N GLY A 88 7.73 14.25 6.36
CA GLY A 88 8.44 12.98 6.26
C GLY A 88 9.09 12.77 4.90
N GLU A 89 9.60 11.57 4.65
CA GLU A 89 10.15 11.19 3.34
C GLU A 89 9.13 10.36 2.56
N TRP A 90 9.11 10.56 1.24
CA TRP A 90 8.24 9.86 0.31
C TRP A 90 9.06 9.27 -0.84
N TYR A 91 8.66 8.12 -1.31
CA TYR A 91 9.34 7.41 -2.38
C TYR A 91 8.38 7.21 -3.54
N ASP A 92 8.78 7.66 -4.72
CA ASP A 92 8.06 7.34 -5.95
C ASP A 92 8.06 5.83 -6.16
N TYR A 93 6.88 5.23 -6.20
CA TYR A 93 6.72 3.78 -6.34
C TYR A 93 7.33 3.20 -7.63
N TRP A 94 7.38 4.01 -8.70
CA TRP A 94 7.84 3.55 -10.00
C TRP A 94 9.35 3.70 -10.20
N THR A 95 9.95 4.68 -9.58
CA THR A 95 11.35 5.06 -9.81
C THR A 95 12.24 4.93 -8.58
N GLY A 96 11.66 4.77 -7.40
CA GLY A 96 12.38 4.82 -6.13
C GLY A 96 12.92 6.20 -5.76
N LYS A 97 12.60 7.25 -6.54
CA LYS A 97 13.06 8.62 -6.26
C LYS A 97 12.48 9.11 -4.95
N LYS A 98 13.35 9.68 -4.12
CA LYS A 98 12.97 10.29 -2.84
C LYS A 98 12.45 11.71 -3.01
N TYR A 99 11.44 12.05 -2.22
CA TYR A 99 10.90 13.40 -2.06
C TYR A 99 10.80 13.74 -0.59
N GLU A 100 11.18 14.98 -0.25
CA GLU A 100 11.05 15.51 1.10
C GLU A 100 9.64 16.06 1.31
N GLY A 101 9.01 15.74 2.44
CA GLY A 101 7.69 16.24 2.81
C GLY A 101 7.67 17.71 3.25
N GLY A 102 6.45 18.22 3.51
CA GLY A 102 6.18 19.64 3.73
C GLY A 102 6.32 20.47 2.45
N LYS A 103 6.29 19.84 1.28
CA LYS A 103 6.58 20.48 -0.02
C LYS A 103 5.58 20.09 -1.08
N TRP A 104 5.48 20.95 -2.09
CA TRP A 104 4.73 20.68 -3.31
C TRP A 104 5.67 20.21 -4.41
N LEU A 105 5.21 19.22 -5.18
CA LEU A 105 5.82 18.82 -6.43
C LEU A 105 4.96 19.34 -7.58
N ASP A 106 5.52 20.26 -8.33
CA ASP A 106 4.90 20.73 -9.57
C ASP A 106 5.35 19.86 -10.74
N LYS A 107 4.42 19.53 -11.63
CA LYS A 107 4.69 18.86 -12.89
C LYS A 107 5.37 17.49 -12.79
N TYR A 108 4.70 16.55 -12.13
CA TYR A 108 5.10 15.14 -12.24
C TYR A 108 4.74 14.62 -13.63
N GLU A 109 5.73 14.15 -14.39
CA GLU A 109 5.50 13.53 -15.69
C GLU A 109 4.84 12.16 -15.50
N ALA A 110 3.59 12.05 -15.91
CA ALA A 110 2.81 10.82 -15.83
C ALA A 110 2.38 10.41 -17.24
N LYS A 111 3.15 9.54 -17.88
CA LYS A 111 2.73 8.91 -19.13
C LYS A 111 1.45 8.12 -18.89
N LEU A 112 0.77 7.74 -19.96
CA LEU A 112 -0.52 7.05 -19.91
C LEU A 112 -0.51 5.76 -19.05
N ASP A 113 0.64 5.11 -18.97
CA ASP A 113 0.87 3.87 -18.20
C ASP A 113 1.38 4.12 -16.77
N ILE A 114 1.41 5.38 -16.31
CA ILE A 114 1.86 5.78 -14.98
C ILE A 114 0.74 6.48 -14.23
N CYS A 115 0.29 5.91 -13.13
CA CYS A 115 -0.46 6.60 -12.10
C CYS A 115 0.53 7.01 -11.01
N PRO A 116 0.69 8.31 -10.69
CA PRO A 116 1.58 8.72 -9.60
C PRO A 116 1.17 8.10 -8.28
N VAL A 117 2.08 7.29 -7.73
CA VAL A 117 1.95 6.63 -6.43
C VAL A 117 3.23 6.87 -5.65
N PHE A 118 3.08 7.24 -4.40
CA PHE A 118 4.21 7.53 -3.51
C PHE A 118 4.05 6.75 -2.22
N ILE A 119 5.15 6.19 -1.75
CA ILE A 119 5.19 5.39 -0.54
C ILE A 119 5.82 6.23 0.58
N ARG A 120 5.15 6.27 1.71
CA ARG A 120 5.63 6.96 2.90
C ARG A 120 6.78 6.18 3.54
N GLN A 121 7.78 6.88 4.06
CA GLN A 121 8.83 6.28 4.90
C GLN A 121 8.22 5.44 6.05
N GLY A 122 8.84 4.34 6.37
CA GLY A 122 8.36 3.40 7.39
C GLY A 122 7.37 2.36 6.86
N ALA A 123 6.99 2.42 5.59
CA ALA A 123 5.99 1.52 5.01
C ALA A 123 6.41 0.04 5.07
N ILE A 124 5.41 -0.80 5.30
CA ILE A 124 5.46 -2.26 5.21
C ILE A 124 4.29 -2.67 4.31
N ILE A 125 4.59 -3.09 3.09
CA ILE A 125 3.58 -3.43 2.09
C ILE A 125 3.66 -4.91 1.73
N PRO A 126 2.83 -5.77 2.31
CA PRO A 126 2.79 -7.18 1.93
C PRO A 126 2.14 -7.35 0.57
N MET A 127 2.76 -8.16 -0.27
CA MET A 127 2.31 -8.43 -1.63
C MET A 127 2.28 -9.93 -1.93
N TYR A 128 1.25 -10.37 -2.66
CA TYR A 128 1.19 -11.71 -3.26
C TYR A 128 2.14 -11.83 -4.46
N PRO A 129 2.51 -13.07 -4.84
CA PRO A 129 3.15 -13.33 -6.12
C PRO A 129 2.28 -12.83 -7.29
N ASP A 130 2.89 -12.59 -8.44
CA ASP A 130 2.15 -12.20 -9.64
C ASP A 130 1.19 -13.31 -10.06
N MET A 131 -0.10 -12.98 -10.12
CA MET A 131 -1.19 -13.88 -10.47
C MET A 131 -2.32 -13.11 -11.19
N ASN A 132 -3.15 -13.83 -11.94
CA ASN A 132 -4.26 -13.21 -12.68
C ASN A 132 -5.54 -13.14 -11.85
N TYR A 133 -5.71 -14.05 -10.88
CA TYR A 133 -6.84 -14.05 -9.95
C TYR A 133 -6.41 -14.66 -8.61
N VAL A 134 -7.12 -14.34 -7.56
CA VAL A 134 -6.84 -14.86 -6.21
C VAL A 134 -7.01 -16.39 -6.19
N GLY A 135 -5.98 -17.10 -5.74
CA GLY A 135 -5.95 -18.57 -5.70
C GLY A 135 -5.41 -19.24 -6.96
N GLU A 136 -4.94 -18.49 -7.97
CA GLU A 136 -4.22 -19.06 -9.12
C GLU A 136 -2.91 -19.73 -8.68
N LYS A 137 -2.24 -19.12 -7.70
CA LYS A 137 -1.03 -19.64 -7.07
C LYS A 137 -1.21 -19.70 -5.56
N PRO A 138 -0.52 -20.62 -4.87
CA PRO A 138 -0.47 -20.60 -3.42
C PRO A 138 0.02 -19.24 -2.91
N ALA A 139 -0.59 -18.74 -1.85
CA ALA A 139 -0.15 -17.53 -1.15
C ALA A 139 0.79 -17.85 0.03
N ASP A 140 1.60 -18.89 -0.13
CA ASP A 140 2.61 -19.37 0.80
C ASP A 140 3.91 -18.56 0.75
N VAL A 141 4.06 -17.72 -0.27
CA VAL A 141 5.13 -16.73 -0.41
C VAL A 141 4.53 -15.33 -0.40
N LEU A 142 5.00 -14.47 0.51
CA LEU A 142 4.69 -13.05 0.51
C LEU A 142 5.97 -12.23 0.29
N THR A 143 5.90 -11.25 -0.59
CA THR A 143 6.92 -10.20 -0.65
C THR A 143 6.54 -9.10 0.32
N LEU A 144 7.47 -8.66 1.15
CA LEU A 144 7.37 -7.47 1.98
C LEU A 144 8.19 -6.36 1.30
N ASP A 145 7.51 -5.42 0.68
CA ASP A 145 8.13 -4.21 0.14
C ASP A 145 8.30 -3.22 1.31
N LEU A 146 9.54 -2.95 1.68
CA LEU A 146 9.91 -2.27 2.92
C LEU A 146 10.58 -0.93 2.65
N TYR A 147 10.13 0.10 3.36
CA TYR A 147 10.70 1.46 3.34
C TYR A 147 11.16 1.85 4.75
N PRO A 148 12.23 1.24 5.27
CA PRO A 148 12.54 1.28 6.69
C PRO A 148 12.82 2.69 7.21
N TYR A 149 12.14 3.09 8.30
CA TYR A 149 12.37 4.35 8.98
C TYR A 149 11.81 4.32 10.41
N GLY A 150 12.68 4.33 11.40
CA GLY A 150 12.29 4.22 12.81
C GLY A 150 11.65 2.87 13.13
N ASN A 151 10.69 2.87 14.03
CA ASN A 151 9.96 1.66 14.45
C ASN A 151 8.55 1.71 13.87
N THR A 152 8.23 0.78 12.99
CA THR A 152 6.92 0.66 12.35
C THR A 152 6.43 -0.77 12.40
N SER A 153 5.12 -0.96 12.22
CA SER A 153 4.55 -2.29 12.19
C SER A 153 3.34 -2.35 11.28
N PHE A 154 3.05 -3.53 10.76
CA PHE A 154 1.86 -3.85 9.99
C PHE A 154 1.23 -5.13 10.54
N ASN A 155 -0.06 -5.10 10.83
CA ASN A 155 -0.77 -6.25 11.40
C ASN A 155 -1.59 -6.94 10.31
N LEU A 156 -0.93 -7.78 9.53
CA LEU A 156 -1.51 -8.51 8.41
C LEU A 156 -2.73 -9.31 8.87
N TYR A 157 -3.88 -9.06 8.26
CA TYR A 157 -5.12 -9.78 8.48
C TYR A 157 -5.38 -10.78 7.35
N GLU A 158 -5.81 -11.97 7.73
CA GLU A 158 -6.16 -13.05 6.79
C GLU A 158 -7.33 -13.87 7.32
N ASP A 159 -8.21 -14.27 6.41
CA ASP A 159 -9.29 -15.24 6.63
C ASP A 159 -9.42 -16.14 5.38
N ASP A 160 -10.47 -16.93 5.27
CA ASP A 160 -10.67 -17.82 4.11
C ASP A 160 -11.06 -17.09 2.81
N GLY A 161 -11.36 -15.78 2.90
CA GLY A 161 -11.74 -14.93 1.76
C GLY A 161 -13.06 -15.34 1.06
N LEU A 162 -13.79 -16.29 1.59
CA LEU A 162 -14.97 -16.89 0.95
C LEU A 162 -16.22 -16.83 1.82
N THR A 163 -16.09 -17.11 3.11
CA THR A 163 -17.21 -17.21 4.04
C THR A 163 -17.32 -15.98 4.93
N ARG A 164 -18.30 -15.98 5.82
CA ARG A 164 -18.44 -14.96 6.88
C ARG A 164 -17.99 -15.49 8.24
N ASP A 165 -17.19 -16.54 8.27
CA ASP A 165 -16.77 -17.19 9.50
C ASP A 165 -15.77 -16.33 10.30
N TYR A 166 -15.16 -15.30 9.67
CA TYR A 166 -14.45 -14.25 10.39
C TYR A 166 -15.30 -13.59 11.50
N LYS A 167 -16.64 -13.55 11.37
CA LYS A 167 -17.56 -13.07 12.42
C LYS A 167 -17.62 -13.98 13.64
N LYS A 168 -17.19 -15.23 13.49
CA LYS A 168 -17.07 -16.22 14.57
C LYS A 168 -15.64 -16.31 15.12
N GLY A 169 -14.74 -15.44 14.65
CA GLY A 169 -13.34 -15.41 15.06
C GLY A 169 -12.42 -16.27 14.19
N GLU A 170 -12.90 -16.81 13.06
CA GLU A 170 -12.08 -17.60 12.13
C GLU A 170 -11.28 -16.67 11.21
N PHE A 171 -10.23 -16.11 11.75
CA PHE A 171 -9.23 -15.28 11.06
C PHE A 171 -7.90 -15.36 11.78
N ALA A 172 -6.83 -14.96 11.13
CA ALA A 172 -5.52 -14.86 11.71
C ALA A 172 -4.92 -13.46 11.52
N ARG A 173 -4.02 -13.08 12.44
CA ARG A 173 -3.24 -11.84 12.35
C ARG A 173 -1.77 -12.14 12.55
N THR A 174 -0.94 -11.61 11.67
CA THR A 174 0.52 -11.70 11.76
C THR A 174 1.09 -10.30 11.92
N LEU A 175 1.69 -10.01 13.07
CA LEU A 175 2.37 -8.74 13.28
C LEU A 175 3.74 -8.79 12.61
N ILE A 176 3.97 -7.85 11.69
CA ILE A 176 5.26 -7.61 11.03
C ILE A 176 5.78 -6.29 11.56
N SER A 177 6.96 -6.28 12.15
CA SER A 177 7.58 -5.10 12.74
C SER A 177 8.92 -4.83 12.10
N VAL A 178 9.19 -3.57 11.81
CA VAL A 178 10.47 -3.10 11.28
C VAL A 178 11.04 -2.07 12.23
N SER A 179 12.29 -2.28 12.63
CA SER A 179 13.08 -1.34 13.41
C SER A 179 14.29 -0.92 12.61
N SER A 180 14.46 0.37 12.40
CA SER A 180 15.59 0.93 11.68
C SER A 180 16.01 2.28 12.24
N PRO A 181 17.26 2.71 12.03
CA PRO A 181 17.66 4.08 12.33
C PRO A 181 16.84 5.09 11.52
N LYS A 182 16.66 6.28 12.06
CA LYS A 182 16.10 7.43 11.34
C LYS A 182 17.20 8.10 10.47
N GLY A 183 17.83 7.32 9.60
CA GLY A 183 18.93 7.80 8.76
C GLY A 183 19.49 6.69 7.88
N GLU A 184 20.48 7.03 7.02
CA GLU A 184 20.93 6.13 5.95
C GLU A 184 21.84 4.98 6.40
N LYS A 185 22.29 4.94 7.66
CA LYS A 185 23.23 3.91 8.15
C LYS A 185 22.74 3.25 9.44
N GLY A 186 22.84 1.94 9.48
CA GLY A 186 22.56 1.13 10.66
C GLY A 186 21.93 -0.21 10.32
N THR A 187 21.64 -0.98 11.36
CA THR A 187 21.01 -2.29 11.22
C THR A 187 19.49 -2.12 11.10
N ILE A 188 18.91 -2.77 10.11
CA ILE A 188 17.47 -2.92 9.97
C ILE A 188 17.10 -4.30 10.52
N THR A 189 16.15 -4.33 11.44
CA THR A 189 15.61 -5.56 12.00
C THR A 189 14.17 -5.73 11.55
N VAL A 190 13.86 -6.86 10.96
CA VAL A 190 12.50 -7.25 10.59
C VAL A 190 12.10 -8.41 11.48
N ASP A 191 11.05 -8.25 12.26
CA ASP A 191 10.48 -9.29 13.11
C ASP A 191 9.09 -9.67 12.59
N ILE A 192 8.89 -10.96 12.37
CA ILE A 192 7.62 -11.51 11.90
C ILE A 192 7.10 -12.46 12.98
N ALA A 193 6.13 -11.99 13.74
CA ALA A 193 5.55 -12.73 14.84
C ALA A 193 4.78 -13.96 14.35
N LYS A 194 4.68 -14.96 15.21
CA LYS A 194 3.77 -16.09 14.95
C LYS A 194 2.34 -15.58 14.79
N ALA A 195 1.64 -16.08 13.77
CA ALA A 195 0.24 -15.76 13.53
C ALA A 195 -0.62 -16.06 14.77
N LYS A 196 -1.49 -15.13 15.13
CA LYS A 196 -2.50 -15.27 16.19
C LYS A 196 -3.86 -15.50 15.57
N GLY A 197 -4.56 -16.52 16.03
CA GLY A 197 -5.83 -16.98 15.43
C GLY A 197 -5.63 -18.05 14.38
N ASP A 198 -6.72 -18.57 13.87
CA ASP A 198 -6.73 -19.63 12.85
C ASP A 198 -7.98 -19.53 11.99
N TYR A 199 -7.92 -20.09 10.79
CA TYR A 199 -9.04 -20.20 9.87
C TYR A 199 -8.81 -21.38 8.92
N LYS A 200 -9.85 -21.88 8.33
CA LYS A 200 -9.78 -23.01 7.40
C LYS A 200 -8.96 -22.65 6.16
N GLY A 201 -7.87 -23.39 5.93
CA GLY A 201 -6.98 -23.20 4.78
C GLY A 201 -5.80 -22.28 5.05
N ARG A 202 -5.58 -21.87 6.30
CA ARG A 202 -4.40 -21.07 6.67
C ARG A 202 -3.11 -21.85 6.37
N TYR A 203 -2.15 -21.16 5.73
CA TYR A 203 -0.81 -21.70 5.55
C TYR A 203 -0.09 -21.82 6.90
N GLN A 204 0.39 -23.01 7.21
CA GLN A 204 1.10 -23.30 8.47
C GLN A 204 2.56 -22.81 8.40
N GLU A 205 3.14 -22.86 7.21
CA GLU A 205 4.46 -22.33 6.90
C GLU A 205 4.35 -21.30 5.77
N ARG A 206 5.16 -20.27 5.83
CA ARG A 206 5.18 -19.20 4.84
C ARG A 206 6.59 -18.67 4.65
N THR A 207 6.95 -18.43 3.41
CA THR A 207 8.18 -17.73 3.04
C THR A 207 7.91 -16.23 2.89
N TYR A 208 8.79 -15.42 3.45
CA TYR A 208 8.78 -13.98 3.27
C TYR A 208 10.01 -13.55 2.47
N LEU A 209 9.78 -12.85 1.37
CA LEU A 209 10.82 -12.19 0.57
C LEU A 209 10.86 -10.73 1.00
N LEU A 210 12.02 -10.22 1.34
CA LEU A 210 12.22 -8.81 1.71
C LEU A 210 12.76 -8.05 0.50
N ASP A 211 12.08 -6.95 0.12
CA ASP A 211 12.44 -6.07 -1.00
C ASP A 211 12.60 -4.64 -0.52
#